data_689be3a1accc1a1f7acdd8655e303e6e
#
_entry.id   689be3a1accc1a1f7acdd8655e303e6e
#
_cell.length_a   1.000
_cell.length_b   1.000
_cell.length_c   1.000
_cell.angle_alpha   90.00
_cell.angle_beta   90.00
_cell.angle_gamma   90.00
#
_symmetry.space_group_name_H-M   'P 1'
#
loop_
_entity.id
_entity.type
_entity.pdbx_description
1 polymer ?
#
loop_
_entity_poly.entity_id
_entity_poly.type
_entity_poly.pdbx_seq_one_letter_code
_entity_poly.pdbx_strand_id
1 'polypeptide(L)'
;MSGMQTGPHAQPALATTVVADLDALFSVDGIKIPGPDARVVLVLDGHHTIKYHRLGLPAKPPASGKPVLRFEGGEHIAIGDNTLLRFSADSAPIEAWKVALHLPNGLTLSYGQIAALGGDFYGIPERPIADGATAQERVERFAAAFDSLAVLPASRDEAGRILAVMQREIAAANQAIKDGRQPHEAYDQLGDSLSEEWNKITGGGSFVSPMFPLGRYLKLAASNWDHFGEWALLAYIAGHTGALHQAMKARASGDVGQLELAYAMNAFADHFLTDLFSAGHVRVPRKAIKDNVTPADLGSLISRFMHDEDSKYGLVLRNAQGDTWRGYGDKRYFDTIDVANRKQIAEAVQKSADEVFQAFNTGTLPTPDSYGALRVAADLQAVVEDQVPGNFAPLFAMRNGKLMRRADVSNLNDQAQIDNWWGWSTYLLLKNYTPNKPSGYLEAPAAAPSIHADGWQTQVPSPPNWLPGHAVRYAVSMVNGLNESYIGPWSDYAELNDRFQPTLTVPVDNSGKSTSRHLFRQFRGGSPELIAALAAGTTTYIDHHQ
;
A
#
# COMPACT_ATOMS: atom_id res chain seq x y z
N MET A 1 -44.23 44.78 25.63
CA MET A 1 -43.93 43.94 24.43
C MET A 1 -42.56 44.36 23.96
N SER A 2 -41.52 43.67 24.33
CA SER A 2 -40.15 43.97 23.95
C SER A 2 -39.61 42.74 23.22
N GLY A 3 -39.37 42.92 21.92
CA GLY A 3 -38.82 41.88 21.06
C GLY A 3 -37.34 41.70 21.33
N MET A 4 -36.94 40.53 21.77
CA MET A 4 -35.55 40.09 21.79
C MET A 4 -35.16 39.70 20.35
N GLN A 5 -34.32 40.54 19.71
CA GLN A 5 -33.52 40.13 18.55
C GLN A 5 -32.42 39.21 19.03
N THR A 6 -32.46 37.94 18.63
CA THR A 6 -31.33 37.04 18.74
C THR A 6 -30.36 37.39 17.63
N GLY A 7 -29.22 38.04 17.99
CA GLY A 7 -28.10 38.25 17.11
C GLY A 7 -27.44 36.92 16.71
N PRO A 8 -26.76 36.88 15.57
CA PRO A 8 -26.08 35.67 15.11
C PRO A 8 -25.02 35.26 16.14
N HIS A 9 -25.08 34.03 16.60
CA HIS A 9 -24.02 33.46 17.41
C HIS A 9 -22.72 33.52 16.61
N ALA A 10 -21.81 34.38 17.04
CA ALA A 10 -20.46 34.39 16.57
C ALA A 10 -19.85 33.01 16.87
N GLN A 11 -19.49 32.27 15.84
CA GLN A 11 -18.68 31.07 16.02
C GLN A 11 -17.41 31.47 16.80
N PRO A 12 -17.00 30.70 17.82
CA PRO A 12 -15.77 30.99 18.52
C PRO A 12 -14.62 30.99 17.52
N ALA A 13 -13.83 32.06 17.53
CA ALA A 13 -12.66 32.17 16.66
C ALA A 13 -11.75 30.96 16.95
N LEU A 14 -11.53 30.14 15.93
CA LEU A 14 -10.62 29.01 16.01
C LEU A 14 -9.22 29.52 16.28
N ALA A 15 -8.61 29.10 17.40
CA ALA A 15 -7.22 29.41 17.68
C ALA A 15 -6.35 28.75 16.60
N THR A 16 -5.74 29.57 15.75
CA THR A 16 -4.91 29.09 14.64
C THR A 16 -3.44 29.33 15.01
N THR A 17 -2.67 28.26 15.15
CA THR A 17 -1.22 28.36 15.30
C THR A 17 -0.56 28.06 13.97
N VAL A 18 0.14 29.02 13.41
CA VAL A 18 0.95 28.82 12.19
C VAL A 18 2.30 28.25 12.60
N VAL A 19 2.62 27.07 12.14
CA VAL A 19 3.94 26.48 12.33
C VAL A 19 4.75 26.74 11.07
N ALA A 20 5.83 27.48 11.22
CA ALA A 20 6.67 27.92 10.11
C ALA A 20 7.50 26.80 9.50
N ASP A 21 7.74 25.72 10.26
CA ASP A 21 8.59 24.60 9.88
C ASP A 21 7.92 23.27 10.29
N LEU A 22 7.55 22.49 9.28
CA LEU A 22 6.99 21.15 9.46
C LEU A 22 8.00 20.16 10.02
N ASP A 23 9.27 20.32 9.68
CA ASP A 23 10.35 19.47 10.18
C ASP A 23 10.49 19.63 11.71
N ALA A 24 10.20 20.83 12.26
CA ALA A 24 10.21 21.06 13.70
C ALA A 24 9.04 20.38 14.43
N LEU A 25 7.87 20.28 13.81
CA LEU A 25 6.68 19.63 14.39
C LEU A 25 6.81 18.10 14.44
N PHE A 26 7.53 17.53 13.50
CA PHE A 26 7.68 16.09 13.34
C PHE A 26 9.09 15.58 13.67
N SER A 27 10.03 16.49 13.98
CA SER A 27 11.39 16.14 14.40
C SER A 27 11.44 15.51 15.79
N VAL A 28 10.43 15.74 16.62
CA VAL A 28 10.32 15.12 17.96
C VAL A 28 10.20 13.60 17.87
N ASP A 29 9.60 13.08 16.77
CA ASP A 29 9.39 11.64 16.55
C ASP A 29 10.13 11.10 15.31
N GLY A 30 11.03 11.86 14.73
CA GLY A 30 11.85 11.43 13.59
C GLY A 30 11.12 11.37 12.24
N ILE A 31 9.92 11.91 12.14
CA ILE A 31 9.09 11.87 10.94
C ILE A 31 9.40 13.09 10.06
N LYS A 32 10.00 12.86 8.90
CA LYS A 32 10.14 13.88 7.86
C LYS A 32 9.00 13.79 6.85
N ILE A 33 8.14 14.81 6.85
CA ILE A 33 7.20 15.01 5.74
C ILE A 33 7.96 15.63 4.57
N PRO A 34 7.85 15.09 3.34
CA PRO A 34 8.55 15.62 2.19
C PRO A 34 8.04 17.01 1.83
N GLY A 35 8.97 17.96 1.73
CA GLY A 35 8.76 19.29 1.18
C GLY A 35 9.16 20.41 2.15
N PRO A 36 10.28 21.13 1.90
CA PRO A 36 10.78 22.19 2.78
C PRO A 36 9.86 23.42 2.85
N ASP A 37 8.87 23.54 1.96
CA ASP A 37 8.05 24.76 1.84
C ASP A 37 6.58 24.57 2.25
N ALA A 38 6.23 23.47 2.88
CA ALA A 38 4.84 23.24 3.31
C ALA A 38 4.58 23.87 4.68
N ARG A 39 3.81 24.92 4.72
CA ARG A 39 3.28 25.49 5.97
C ARG A 39 2.06 24.70 6.41
N VAL A 40 2.02 24.24 7.66
CA VAL A 40 0.87 23.60 8.27
C VAL A 40 0.22 24.55 9.25
N VAL A 41 -1.09 24.67 9.15
CA VAL A 41 -1.89 25.35 10.16
C VAL A 41 -2.52 24.29 11.04
N LEU A 42 -2.19 24.30 12.32
CA LEU A 42 -2.88 23.53 13.32
C LEU A 42 -4.11 24.31 13.78
N VAL A 43 -5.29 23.75 13.55
CA VAL A 43 -6.53 24.34 14.03
C VAL A 43 -7.04 23.47 15.17
N LEU A 44 -7.08 24.03 16.37
CA LEU A 44 -7.80 23.45 17.50
C LEU A 44 -9.28 23.80 17.34
N ASP A 45 -10.12 22.80 17.09
CA ASP A 45 -11.57 23.01 17.18
C ASP A 45 -12.04 23.03 18.64
N GLY A 46 -13.28 23.49 18.87
CA GLY A 46 -13.87 23.57 20.21
C GLY A 46 -14.02 22.22 20.94
N HIS A 47 -13.60 21.13 20.34
CA HIS A 47 -13.59 19.76 20.88
C HIS A 47 -12.18 19.26 21.13
N HIS A 48 -11.16 20.12 21.11
CA HIS A 48 -9.75 19.80 21.28
C HIS A 48 -9.18 18.87 20.18
N THR A 49 -9.81 18.82 19.01
CA THR A 49 -9.30 18.08 17.87
C THR A 49 -8.33 18.97 17.08
N ILE A 50 -7.13 18.48 16.85
CA ILE A 50 -6.13 19.18 16.02
C ILE A 50 -6.46 18.87 14.55
N LYS A 51 -6.87 19.91 13.80
CA LYS A 51 -7.05 19.82 12.35
C LYS A 51 -5.81 20.39 11.67
N TYR A 52 -5.26 19.61 10.74
CA TYR A 52 -4.14 20.04 9.92
C TYR A 52 -4.68 20.68 8.63
N HIS A 53 -4.53 22.01 8.51
CA HIS A 53 -4.77 22.69 7.24
C HIS A 53 -3.45 23.06 6.60
N ARG A 54 -3.16 22.52 5.42
CA ARG A 54 -2.09 23.06 4.60
C ARG A 54 -2.51 24.41 4.04
N LEU A 55 -1.80 25.46 4.41
CA LEU A 55 -1.92 26.75 3.73
C LEU A 55 -1.20 26.63 2.38
N GLY A 56 -1.95 26.85 1.33
CA GLY A 56 -1.59 26.82 -0.07
C GLY A 56 -0.13 26.60 -0.43
N LEU A 57 0.11 25.55 -1.18
CA LEU A 57 1.40 25.35 -1.83
C LEU A 57 1.71 26.57 -2.70
N PRO A 58 2.95 27.08 -2.70
CA PRO A 58 3.36 28.03 -3.72
C PRO A 58 3.07 27.44 -5.10
N ALA A 59 2.67 28.27 -6.04
CA ALA A 59 2.26 27.89 -7.40
C ALA A 59 3.39 27.28 -8.27
N LYS A 60 4.44 26.79 -7.67
CA LYS A 60 5.51 26.05 -8.33
C LYS A 60 5.46 24.60 -7.86
N PRO A 61 5.21 23.64 -8.77
CA PRO A 61 5.41 22.26 -8.39
C PRO A 61 6.86 22.12 -7.91
N PRO A 62 7.10 21.41 -6.80
CA PRO A 62 8.46 21.07 -6.43
C PRO A 62 9.07 20.31 -7.59
N ALA A 63 10.28 20.70 -7.99
CA ALA A 63 11.07 19.93 -8.94
C ALA A 63 11.09 18.48 -8.47
N SER A 64 10.51 17.57 -9.27
CA SER A 64 10.57 16.12 -9.17
C SER A 64 10.62 15.52 -7.75
N GLY A 65 9.61 15.74 -6.95
CA GLY A 65 9.48 15.08 -5.66
C GLY A 65 8.05 14.61 -5.48
N LYS A 66 7.68 13.47 -6.10
CA LYS A 66 6.49 12.74 -5.66
C LYS A 66 6.63 12.43 -4.19
N PRO A 67 5.52 12.42 -3.41
CA PRO A 67 5.59 12.09 -1.99
C PRO A 67 6.34 10.78 -1.82
N VAL A 68 7.37 10.81 -1.00
CA VAL A 68 8.22 9.67 -0.73
C VAL A 68 7.45 8.68 0.11
N LEU A 69 7.42 7.52 -0.34
CA LEU A 69 7.12 6.14 0.08
C LEU A 69 6.64 5.91 1.52
N ARG A 70 5.58 5.09 1.70
CA ARG A 70 4.89 4.76 2.94
C ARG A 70 4.49 3.27 2.95
N PHE A 71 4.30 2.59 4.08
CA PHE A 71 4.38 1.12 4.20
C PHE A 71 3.28 0.40 5.00
N GLU A 72 3.00 -0.87 4.83
CA GLU A 72 1.87 -1.69 5.27
C GLU A 72 0.61 -0.84 5.45
N GLY A 73 0.21 -0.50 6.65
CA GLY A 73 -0.70 0.60 6.86
C GLY A 73 -0.31 1.84 6.05
N GLY A 74 0.99 2.08 5.88
CA GLY A 74 1.58 3.11 5.04
C GLY A 74 1.44 2.88 3.54
N GLU A 75 1.38 1.64 3.04
CA GLU A 75 1.09 1.33 1.63
C GLU A 75 -0.31 1.79 1.27
N HIS A 76 -1.30 1.44 2.07
CA HIS A 76 -2.68 1.92 1.92
C HIS A 76 -2.77 3.45 2.02
N ILE A 77 -2.03 4.09 2.95
CA ILE A 77 -1.96 5.56 3.03
C ILE A 77 -1.43 6.15 1.72
N ALA A 78 -0.33 5.61 1.21
CA ALA A 78 0.29 6.14 0.00
C ALA A 78 -0.59 5.96 -1.23
N ILE A 79 -1.24 4.82 -1.36
CA ILE A 79 -2.16 4.52 -2.45
C ILE A 79 -3.34 5.50 -2.41
N GLY A 80 -4.03 5.55 -1.28
CA GLY A 80 -5.21 6.39 -1.12
C GLY A 80 -4.90 7.88 -1.23
N ASP A 81 -3.80 8.34 -0.64
CA ASP A 81 -3.42 9.76 -0.66
C ASP A 81 -2.97 10.27 -2.03
N ASN A 82 -2.53 9.38 -2.93
CA ASN A 82 -2.20 9.72 -4.32
C ASN A 82 -3.41 9.73 -5.26
N THR A 83 -4.56 9.28 -4.79
CA THR A 83 -5.81 9.32 -5.56
C THR A 83 -6.30 10.76 -5.75
N LEU A 84 -6.96 11.02 -6.86
CA LEU A 84 -7.54 12.32 -7.18
C LEU A 84 -9.03 12.33 -6.84
N LEU A 85 -9.45 13.27 -6.00
CA LEU A 85 -10.85 13.45 -5.61
C LEU A 85 -11.47 14.66 -6.30
N ARG A 86 -12.76 14.57 -6.66
CA ARG A 86 -13.55 15.66 -7.21
C ARG A 86 -14.73 16.00 -6.30
N PHE A 87 -15.01 17.30 -6.16
CA PHE A 87 -16.15 17.79 -5.38
C PHE A 87 -17.12 18.61 -6.23
N SER A 88 -16.74 18.96 -7.45
CA SER A 88 -17.56 19.66 -8.42
C SER A 88 -17.14 19.28 -9.84
N ALA A 89 -18.08 19.27 -10.77
CA ALA A 89 -17.80 19.04 -12.19
C ALA A 89 -16.90 20.13 -12.81
N ASP A 90 -17.01 21.36 -12.29
CA ASP A 90 -16.32 22.54 -12.81
C ASP A 90 -14.95 22.77 -12.17
N SER A 91 -14.58 21.96 -11.17
CA SER A 91 -13.30 22.08 -10.48
C SER A 91 -12.29 21.03 -10.95
N ALA A 92 -10.98 21.39 -10.92
CA ALA A 92 -9.93 20.42 -11.10
C ALA A 92 -9.95 19.38 -9.97
N PRO A 93 -9.57 18.12 -10.24
CA PRO A 93 -9.43 17.11 -9.20
C PRO A 93 -8.31 17.51 -8.23
N ILE A 94 -8.45 17.10 -6.98
CA ILE A 94 -7.53 17.42 -5.89
C ILE A 94 -6.90 16.14 -5.39
N GLU A 95 -5.58 16.11 -5.21
CA GLU A 95 -4.90 14.96 -4.59
C GLU A 95 -5.46 14.72 -3.19
N ALA A 96 -5.81 13.48 -2.89
CA ALA A 96 -6.54 13.11 -1.67
C ALA A 96 -5.81 13.45 -0.38
N TRP A 97 -4.47 13.46 -0.38
CA TRP A 97 -3.69 13.90 0.78
C TRP A 97 -3.88 15.38 1.14
N LYS A 98 -4.39 16.20 0.21
CA LYS A 98 -4.73 17.62 0.43
C LYS A 98 -6.14 17.81 0.98
N VAL A 99 -6.93 16.74 0.99
CA VAL A 99 -8.34 16.76 1.40
C VAL A 99 -8.47 16.17 2.79
N ALA A 100 -9.09 16.92 3.68
CA ALA A 100 -9.48 16.46 5.00
C ALA A 100 -10.93 15.97 4.96
N LEU A 101 -11.13 14.66 5.10
CA LEU A 101 -12.45 14.05 5.18
C LEU A 101 -12.94 14.07 6.63
N HIS A 102 -14.13 14.63 6.85
CA HIS A 102 -14.72 14.80 8.17
C HIS A 102 -15.66 13.63 8.49
N LEU A 103 -15.35 12.89 9.56
CA LEU A 103 -16.17 11.78 10.03
C LEU A 103 -17.18 12.24 11.07
N PRO A 104 -18.33 11.54 11.22
CA PRO A 104 -19.41 11.92 12.13
C PRO A 104 -19.00 12.12 13.59
N ASN A 105 -18.01 11.36 14.09
CA ASN A 105 -17.48 11.53 15.44
C ASN A 105 -16.54 12.74 15.59
N GLY A 106 -16.32 13.54 14.55
CA GLY A 106 -15.42 14.69 14.54
C GLY A 106 -13.96 14.35 14.24
N LEU A 107 -13.63 13.10 13.95
CA LEU A 107 -12.32 12.70 13.45
C LEU A 107 -12.14 13.24 12.03
N THR A 108 -10.94 13.71 11.71
CA THR A 108 -10.60 14.23 10.39
C THR A 108 -9.38 13.48 9.87
N LEU A 109 -9.52 12.82 8.73
CA LEU A 109 -8.49 11.94 8.14
C LEU A 109 -8.35 12.21 6.64
N SER A 110 -7.20 11.88 6.07
CA SER A 110 -7.06 11.76 4.61
C SER A 110 -7.69 10.46 4.12
N TYR A 111 -7.92 10.39 2.81
CA TYR A 111 -8.43 9.17 2.17
C TYR A 111 -7.53 7.96 2.45
N GLY A 112 -6.21 8.13 2.29
CA GLY A 112 -5.25 7.06 2.56
C GLY A 112 -5.19 6.65 4.03
N GLN A 113 -5.35 7.58 4.97
CA GLN A 113 -5.42 7.25 6.40
C GLN A 113 -6.65 6.41 6.73
N ILE A 114 -7.79 6.69 6.10
CA ILE A 114 -9.01 5.88 6.28
C ILE A 114 -8.80 4.48 5.68
N ALA A 115 -8.22 4.39 4.48
CA ALA A 115 -7.90 3.12 3.86
C ALA A 115 -6.97 2.27 4.75
N ALA A 116 -5.95 2.87 5.34
CA ALA A 116 -5.01 2.16 6.23
C ALA A 116 -5.61 1.73 7.58
N LEU A 117 -6.61 2.44 8.06
CA LEU A 117 -7.28 2.10 9.32
C LEU A 117 -8.39 1.06 9.13
N GLY A 118 -9.00 1.03 7.95
CA GLY A 118 -10.04 0.07 7.60
C GLY A 118 -9.54 -1.37 7.62
N GLY A 119 -10.41 -2.31 7.91
CA GLY A 119 -10.08 -3.74 7.90
C GLY A 119 -9.15 -4.20 9.01
N ASP A 120 -7.95 -3.65 9.07
CA ASP A 120 -6.92 -4.05 10.03
C ASP A 120 -7.16 -3.58 11.47
N PHE A 121 -7.61 -2.33 11.63
CA PHE A 121 -7.76 -1.71 12.96
C PHE A 121 -9.20 -1.46 13.33
N TYR A 122 -10.05 -1.22 12.35
CA TYR A 122 -11.46 -0.94 12.51
C TYR A 122 -12.30 -1.93 11.73
N GLY A 123 -13.26 -2.51 12.42
CA GLY A 123 -14.11 -3.59 11.97
C GLY A 123 -14.73 -4.30 13.16
N ILE A 124 -15.53 -5.32 12.92
CA ILE A 124 -16.17 -6.14 13.95
C ILE A 124 -15.65 -7.57 13.81
N PRO A 125 -14.72 -8.02 14.68
CA PRO A 125 -14.07 -9.32 14.54
C PRO A 125 -15.03 -10.52 14.46
N GLU A 126 -16.17 -10.42 15.17
CA GLU A 126 -17.20 -11.47 15.23
C GLU A 126 -18.17 -11.43 14.03
N ARG A 127 -18.05 -10.40 13.16
CA ARG A 127 -18.97 -10.19 12.03
C ARG A 127 -18.21 -9.77 10.76
N PRO A 128 -17.36 -10.64 10.21
CA PRO A 128 -16.69 -10.36 8.94
C PRO A 128 -17.69 -9.94 7.85
N ILE A 129 -17.29 -9.00 7.02
CA ILE A 129 -18.18 -8.37 6.03
C ILE A 129 -18.65 -9.40 5.01
N ALA A 130 -17.72 -10.16 4.49
CA ALA A 130 -17.97 -11.14 3.42
C ALA A 130 -18.83 -12.34 3.86
N ASP A 131 -18.93 -12.61 5.17
CA ASP A 131 -19.79 -13.69 5.71
C ASP A 131 -21.29 -13.36 5.65
N GLY A 132 -21.69 -12.14 5.23
CA GLY A 132 -23.09 -11.82 5.00
C GLY A 132 -23.71 -12.71 3.92
N ALA A 133 -24.85 -13.36 4.24
CA ALA A 133 -25.50 -14.31 3.35
C ALA A 133 -26.05 -13.66 2.06
N THR A 134 -26.37 -12.37 2.11
CA THR A 134 -26.89 -11.59 0.98
C THR A 134 -26.02 -10.36 0.73
N ALA A 135 -26.11 -9.80 -0.47
CA ALA A 135 -25.44 -8.53 -0.79
C ALA A 135 -25.87 -7.41 0.17
N GLN A 136 -27.14 -7.32 0.51
CA GLN A 136 -27.66 -6.34 1.46
C GLN A 136 -27.05 -6.54 2.86
N GLU A 137 -26.99 -7.77 3.36
CA GLU A 137 -26.39 -8.07 4.66
C GLU A 137 -24.89 -7.71 4.69
N ARG A 138 -24.18 -7.96 3.59
CA ARG A 138 -22.76 -7.54 3.49
C ARG A 138 -22.60 -6.02 3.55
N VAL A 139 -23.47 -5.26 2.88
CA VAL A 139 -23.48 -3.79 2.98
C VAL A 139 -23.77 -3.32 4.41
N GLU A 140 -24.69 -3.97 5.12
CA GLU A 140 -24.99 -3.64 6.53
C GLU A 140 -23.84 -3.98 7.47
N ARG A 141 -23.14 -5.11 7.23
CA ARG A 141 -21.93 -5.47 7.98
C ARG A 141 -20.78 -4.49 7.71
N PHE A 142 -20.60 -4.10 6.46
CA PHE A 142 -19.63 -3.06 6.10
C PHE A 142 -19.96 -1.72 6.79
N ALA A 143 -21.19 -1.28 6.78
CA ALA A 143 -21.60 -0.05 7.45
C ALA A 143 -21.27 -0.11 8.96
N ALA A 144 -21.55 -1.23 9.62
CA ALA A 144 -21.20 -1.41 11.02
C ALA A 144 -19.67 -1.42 11.26
N ALA A 145 -18.90 -2.00 10.34
CA ALA A 145 -17.44 -1.95 10.41
C ALA A 145 -16.91 -0.52 10.25
N PHE A 146 -17.40 0.22 9.25
CA PHE A 146 -17.07 1.63 9.05
C PHE A 146 -17.47 2.50 10.25
N ASP A 147 -18.66 2.28 10.84
CA ASP A 147 -19.13 3.01 12.02
C ASP A 147 -18.22 2.82 13.23
N SER A 148 -17.51 1.69 13.34
CA SER A 148 -16.52 1.47 14.40
C SER A 148 -15.37 2.49 14.35
N LEU A 149 -15.03 3.01 13.17
CA LEU A 149 -14.10 4.13 12.99
C LEU A 149 -14.81 5.48 13.07
N ALA A 150 -15.91 5.62 12.31
CA ALA A 150 -16.46 6.92 11.95
C ALA A 150 -17.43 7.50 12.98
N VAL A 151 -18.03 6.65 13.83
CA VAL A 151 -19.10 7.07 14.75
C VAL A 151 -18.68 6.99 16.21
N LEU A 152 -17.89 6.00 16.59
CA LEU A 152 -17.52 5.80 18.00
C LEU A 152 -16.60 6.93 18.51
N PRO A 153 -16.93 7.58 19.64
CA PRO A 153 -16.07 8.66 20.19
C PRO A 153 -14.66 8.19 20.56
N ALA A 154 -14.52 6.94 21.02
CA ALA A 154 -13.23 6.37 21.43
C ALA A 154 -12.22 6.27 20.25
N SER A 155 -12.70 6.12 19.02
CA SER A 155 -11.84 6.02 17.84
C SER A 155 -11.05 7.30 17.55
N ARG A 156 -11.46 8.45 18.07
CA ARG A 156 -10.78 9.73 17.82
C ARG A 156 -9.33 9.71 18.32
N ASP A 157 -9.12 9.34 19.58
CA ASP A 157 -7.78 9.28 20.17
C ASP A 157 -7.03 8.02 19.72
N GLU A 158 -7.75 6.91 19.60
CA GLU A 158 -7.18 5.63 19.20
C GLU A 158 -6.59 5.66 17.79
N ALA A 159 -7.33 6.21 16.81
CA ALA A 159 -6.86 6.32 15.43
C ALA A 159 -5.57 7.15 15.32
N GLY A 160 -5.48 8.26 16.05
CA GLY A 160 -4.27 9.08 16.10
C GLY A 160 -3.06 8.31 16.65
N ARG A 161 -3.26 7.49 17.67
CA ARG A 161 -2.19 6.65 18.24
C ARG A 161 -1.76 5.54 17.29
N ILE A 162 -2.70 4.90 16.60
CA ILE A 162 -2.41 3.88 15.58
C ILE A 162 -1.59 4.50 14.45
N LEU A 163 -2.04 5.63 13.91
CA LEU A 163 -1.34 6.35 12.84
C LEU A 163 0.07 6.80 13.24
N ALA A 164 0.27 7.20 14.50
CA ALA A 164 1.61 7.56 15.00
C ALA A 164 2.59 6.38 14.96
N VAL A 165 2.12 5.16 15.22
CA VAL A 165 2.94 3.94 15.07
C VAL A 165 3.24 3.67 13.59
N MET A 166 2.25 3.77 12.69
CA MET A 166 2.47 3.63 11.23
C MET A 166 3.50 4.63 10.71
N GLN A 167 3.52 5.84 11.25
CA GLN A 167 4.48 6.86 10.83
C GLN A 167 5.93 6.48 11.16
N ARG A 168 6.17 5.71 12.22
CA ARG A 168 7.52 5.19 12.53
C ARG A 168 7.98 4.15 11.52
N GLU A 169 7.09 3.30 11.06
CA GLU A 169 7.38 2.39 9.94
C GLU A 169 7.78 3.17 8.69
N ILE A 170 6.97 4.16 8.33
CA ILE A 170 7.19 5.04 7.18
C ILE A 170 8.57 5.70 7.26
N ALA A 171 8.94 6.20 8.43
CA ALA A 171 10.23 6.84 8.64
C ALA A 171 11.39 5.87 8.44
N ALA A 172 11.28 4.64 8.98
CA ALA A 172 12.32 3.61 8.84
C ALA A 172 12.55 3.22 7.37
N ALA A 173 11.49 3.08 6.62
CA ALA A 173 11.57 2.73 5.22
C ALA A 173 12.09 3.86 4.34
N ASN A 174 11.66 5.09 4.58
CA ASN A 174 12.23 6.25 3.91
C ASN A 174 13.75 6.37 4.17
N GLN A 175 14.19 6.01 5.37
CA GLN A 175 15.61 5.96 5.68
C GLN A 175 16.31 4.84 4.90
N ALA A 176 15.71 3.66 4.81
CA ALA A 176 16.27 2.55 4.01
C ALA A 176 16.48 2.97 2.54
N ILE A 177 15.51 3.64 1.93
CA ILE A 177 15.63 4.15 0.55
C ILE A 177 16.79 5.14 0.41
N LYS A 178 16.92 6.10 1.34
CA LYS A 178 18.03 7.06 1.33
C LYS A 178 19.39 6.38 1.43
N ASP A 179 19.43 5.31 2.21
CA ASP A 179 20.63 4.48 2.37
C ASP A 179 20.90 3.59 1.14
N GLY A 180 19.97 3.52 0.18
CA GLY A 180 20.03 2.67 -1.01
C GLY A 180 19.63 1.22 -0.75
N ARG A 181 18.99 0.96 0.39
CA ARG A 181 18.41 -0.35 0.72
C ARG A 181 16.99 -0.46 0.19
N GLN A 182 16.51 -1.70 0.06
CA GLN A 182 15.11 -1.90 -0.26
C GLN A 182 14.25 -1.62 0.98
N PRO A 183 13.09 -1.02 0.79
CA PRO A 183 12.16 -0.72 1.88
C PRO A 183 11.82 -1.91 2.77
N HIS A 184 11.54 -3.07 2.21
CA HIS A 184 11.19 -4.25 3.00
C HIS A 184 12.24 -4.62 4.06
N GLU A 185 13.52 -4.27 3.84
CA GLU A 185 14.59 -4.54 4.81
C GLU A 185 14.41 -3.77 6.12
N ALA A 186 13.72 -2.60 6.08
CA ALA A 186 13.40 -1.84 7.27
C ALA A 186 12.35 -2.55 8.14
N TYR A 187 11.37 -3.22 7.52
CA TYR A 187 10.37 -4.00 8.24
C TYR A 187 10.97 -5.21 8.95
N ASP A 188 11.86 -5.92 8.26
CA ASP A 188 12.53 -7.07 8.85
C ASP A 188 13.33 -6.67 10.10
N GLN A 189 13.81 -5.42 10.15
CA GLN A 189 14.52 -4.88 11.31
C GLN A 189 13.59 -4.45 12.44
N LEU A 190 12.40 -3.92 12.15
CA LEU A 190 11.42 -3.50 13.16
C LEU A 190 10.79 -4.70 13.88
N GLY A 191 10.64 -5.82 13.18
CA GLY A 191 10.08 -7.05 13.72
C GLY A 191 8.66 -6.88 14.27
N ASP A 192 8.32 -7.67 15.29
CA ASP A 192 6.96 -7.71 15.86
C ASP A 192 6.66 -6.58 16.88
N SER A 193 7.61 -5.67 17.12
CA SER A 193 7.46 -4.64 18.17
C SER A 193 6.29 -3.70 17.93
N LEU A 194 6.03 -3.35 16.68
CA LEU A 194 4.92 -2.47 16.31
C LEU A 194 3.58 -3.16 16.45
N SER A 195 3.49 -4.45 16.10
CA SER A 195 2.28 -5.26 16.28
C SER A 195 1.88 -5.37 17.76
N GLU A 196 2.86 -5.49 18.66
CA GLU A 196 2.57 -5.47 20.10
C GLU A 196 2.02 -4.11 20.55
N GLU A 197 2.56 -3.02 20.04
CA GLU A 197 2.09 -1.68 20.38
C GLU A 197 0.66 -1.44 19.87
N TRP A 198 0.35 -1.79 18.63
CA TRP A 198 -1.01 -1.76 18.09
C TRP A 198 -1.98 -2.63 18.88
N ASN A 199 -1.55 -3.83 19.30
CA ASN A 199 -2.37 -4.67 20.17
C ASN A 199 -2.73 -3.95 21.47
N LYS A 200 -1.76 -3.29 22.12
CA LYS A 200 -1.98 -2.52 23.36
C LYS A 200 -2.90 -1.32 23.11
N ILE A 201 -2.70 -0.59 22.01
CA ILE A 201 -3.54 0.57 21.65
C ILE A 201 -5.01 0.15 21.51
N THR A 202 -5.26 -1.01 20.91
CA THR A 202 -6.61 -1.53 20.63
C THR A 202 -7.19 -2.41 21.74
N GLY A 203 -6.69 -2.26 22.95
CA GLY A 203 -7.23 -2.87 24.17
C GLY A 203 -6.65 -4.24 24.52
N GLY A 204 -5.55 -4.65 23.90
CA GLY A 204 -4.84 -5.89 24.21
C GLY A 204 -3.75 -5.73 25.27
N GLY A 205 -3.06 -6.84 25.53
CA GLY A 205 -1.94 -6.92 26.48
C GLY A 205 -0.58 -7.04 25.82
N SER A 206 0.47 -7.15 26.65
CA SER A 206 1.84 -7.38 26.20
C SER A 206 2.09 -8.84 25.82
N PHE A 207 2.85 -9.10 24.75
CA PHE A 207 3.19 -10.42 24.27
C PHE A 207 4.06 -11.25 25.24
N VAL A 208 4.73 -10.61 26.18
CA VAL A 208 5.49 -11.29 27.26
C VAL A 208 4.60 -11.84 28.37
N SER A 209 3.32 -11.48 28.42
CA SER A 209 2.38 -12.01 29.40
C SER A 209 1.87 -13.39 28.96
N PRO A 210 1.92 -14.44 29.80
CA PRO A 210 1.42 -15.77 29.44
C PRO A 210 -0.10 -15.82 29.17
N MET A 211 -0.83 -14.78 29.57
CA MET A 211 -2.26 -14.61 29.33
C MET A 211 -2.53 -13.19 28.83
N PHE A 212 -1.91 -12.81 27.69
CA PHE A 212 -2.20 -11.50 27.13
C PHE A 212 -3.55 -11.50 26.41
N PRO A 213 -4.45 -10.57 26.72
CA PRO A 213 -5.68 -10.43 25.96
C PRO A 213 -5.39 -9.89 24.57
N LEU A 214 -6.09 -10.42 23.57
CA LEU A 214 -6.04 -9.90 22.21
C LEU A 214 -6.82 -8.60 22.15
N GLY A 215 -6.19 -7.53 21.68
CA GLY A 215 -6.85 -6.30 21.30
C GLY A 215 -7.65 -6.48 20.00
N ARG A 216 -8.44 -5.47 19.62
CA ARG A 216 -9.24 -5.52 18.40
C ARG A 216 -8.37 -5.80 17.18
N TYR A 217 -7.21 -5.18 17.04
CA TYR A 217 -6.23 -5.43 15.98
C TYR A 217 -5.95 -6.93 15.79
N LEU A 218 -5.50 -7.63 16.83
CA LEU A 218 -5.21 -9.07 16.71
C LEU A 218 -6.45 -9.95 16.57
N LYS A 219 -7.60 -9.52 17.10
CA LYS A 219 -8.86 -10.24 16.87
C LYS A 219 -9.31 -10.13 15.43
N LEU A 220 -9.18 -8.94 14.82
CA LEU A 220 -9.42 -8.76 13.38
C LEU A 220 -8.45 -9.63 12.58
N ALA A 221 -7.15 -9.60 12.87
CA ALA A 221 -6.17 -10.44 12.19
C ALA A 221 -6.46 -11.95 12.31
N ALA A 222 -7.08 -12.41 13.39
CA ALA A 222 -7.49 -13.81 13.55
C ALA A 222 -8.70 -14.21 12.69
N SER A 223 -9.53 -13.24 12.29
CA SER A 223 -10.76 -13.45 11.51
C SER A 223 -10.77 -12.68 10.18
N ASN A 224 -9.60 -12.28 9.68
CA ASN A 224 -9.43 -11.34 8.56
C ASN A 224 -9.53 -11.97 7.16
N TRP A 225 -10.37 -12.97 6.95
CA TRP A 225 -10.54 -13.48 5.58
C TRP A 225 -11.16 -12.48 4.62
N ASP A 226 -11.78 -11.39 5.11
CA ASP A 226 -12.22 -10.25 4.31
C ASP A 226 -11.08 -9.57 3.51
N HIS A 227 -9.82 -9.87 3.82
CA HIS A 227 -8.63 -9.41 3.10
C HIS A 227 -8.16 -10.36 1.99
N PHE A 228 -8.76 -11.56 1.85
CA PHE A 228 -8.20 -12.62 1.02
C PHE A 228 -9.12 -13.02 -0.13
N GLY A 229 -8.59 -12.97 -1.36
CA GLY A 229 -9.21 -13.52 -2.56
C GLY A 229 -10.66 -13.09 -2.76
N GLU A 230 -11.55 -14.07 -2.95
CA GLU A 230 -12.98 -13.81 -3.19
C GLU A 230 -13.67 -13.07 -2.02
N TRP A 231 -13.18 -13.25 -0.79
CA TRP A 231 -13.73 -12.58 0.39
C TRP A 231 -13.40 -11.10 0.40
N ALA A 232 -12.18 -10.71 0.01
CA ALA A 232 -11.81 -9.32 -0.18
C ALA A 232 -12.63 -8.65 -1.28
N LEU A 233 -12.86 -9.38 -2.38
CA LEU A 233 -13.73 -8.93 -3.45
C LEU A 233 -15.15 -8.63 -2.95
N LEU A 234 -15.74 -9.53 -2.15
CA LEU A 234 -17.08 -9.33 -1.58
C LEU A 234 -17.13 -8.17 -0.59
N ALA A 235 -16.09 -8.00 0.24
CA ALA A 235 -15.98 -6.90 1.19
C ALA A 235 -15.87 -5.55 0.47
N TYR A 236 -15.02 -5.46 -0.57
CA TYR A 236 -14.92 -4.28 -1.41
C TYR A 236 -16.25 -3.94 -2.09
N ILE A 237 -16.90 -4.91 -2.76
CA ILE A 237 -18.19 -4.70 -3.43
C ILE A 237 -19.23 -4.15 -2.43
N ALA A 238 -19.30 -4.70 -1.23
CA ALA A 238 -20.24 -4.25 -0.21
C ALA A 238 -19.97 -2.79 0.20
N GLY A 239 -18.70 -2.46 0.44
CA GLY A 239 -18.30 -1.13 0.85
C GLY A 239 -18.48 -0.08 -0.23
N HIS A 240 -18.03 -0.39 -1.45
CA HIS A 240 -18.17 0.50 -2.59
C HIS A 240 -19.65 0.76 -2.91
N THR A 241 -20.50 -0.28 -2.89
CA THR A 241 -21.96 -0.12 -3.03
C THR A 241 -22.53 0.83 -1.97
N GLY A 242 -22.12 0.68 -0.71
CA GLY A 242 -22.51 1.58 0.38
C GLY A 242 -22.08 3.03 0.13
N ALA A 243 -20.84 3.23 -0.33
CA ALA A 243 -20.29 4.54 -0.68
C ALA A 243 -21.04 5.20 -1.84
N LEU A 244 -21.37 4.44 -2.89
CA LEU A 244 -22.18 4.93 -4.02
C LEU A 244 -23.58 5.37 -3.59
N HIS A 245 -24.24 4.59 -2.72
CA HIS A 245 -25.54 4.99 -2.16
C HIS A 245 -25.42 6.25 -1.30
N GLN A 246 -24.32 6.43 -0.56
CA GLN A 246 -24.06 7.64 0.21
C GLN A 246 -23.81 8.84 -0.72
N ALA A 247 -23.11 8.65 -1.84
CA ALA A 247 -22.91 9.68 -2.87
C ALA A 247 -24.26 10.12 -3.50
N MET A 248 -25.19 9.18 -3.68
CA MET A 248 -26.57 9.50 -4.13
C MET A 248 -27.34 10.33 -3.11
N LYS A 249 -27.17 10.08 -1.80
CA LYS A 249 -27.76 10.93 -0.75
C LYS A 249 -27.16 12.33 -0.78
N ALA A 250 -25.82 12.43 -0.94
CA ALA A 250 -25.14 13.71 -1.11
C ALA A 250 -25.70 14.50 -2.29
N ARG A 251 -25.91 13.84 -3.44
CA ARG A 251 -26.55 14.46 -4.60
C ARG A 251 -27.96 14.99 -4.28
N ALA A 252 -28.78 14.18 -3.63
CA ALA A 252 -30.17 14.55 -3.32
C ALA A 252 -30.27 15.73 -2.35
N SER A 253 -29.30 15.86 -1.42
CA SER A 253 -29.26 16.96 -0.45
C SER A 253 -28.47 18.19 -0.94
N GLY A 254 -27.60 18.04 -1.94
CA GLY A 254 -26.63 19.06 -2.33
C GLY A 254 -25.55 19.33 -1.27
N ASP A 255 -25.39 18.46 -0.28
CA ASP A 255 -24.48 18.62 0.85
C ASP A 255 -23.12 17.97 0.54
N VAL A 256 -22.07 18.80 0.41
CA VAL A 256 -20.69 18.36 0.17
C VAL A 256 -20.15 17.51 1.33
N GLY A 257 -20.59 17.75 2.56
CA GLY A 257 -20.19 16.92 3.71
C GLY A 257 -20.68 15.47 3.57
N GLN A 258 -21.83 15.27 2.93
CA GLN A 258 -22.29 13.90 2.61
C GLN A 258 -21.46 13.24 1.49
N LEU A 259 -20.88 14.03 0.57
CA LEU A 259 -19.93 13.52 -0.42
C LEU A 259 -18.58 13.18 0.22
N GLU A 260 -18.10 13.99 1.17
CA GLU A 260 -16.92 13.63 1.97
C GLU A 260 -17.12 12.30 2.70
N LEU A 261 -18.31 12.09 3.28
CA LEU A 261 -18.66 10.82 3.93
C LEU A 261 -18.69 9.65 2.93
N ALA A 262 -19.17 9.86 1.71
CA ALA A 262 -19.14 8.84 0.66
C ALA A 262 -17.70 8.47 0.29
N TYR A 263 -16.81 9.45 0.16
CA TYR A 263 -15.40 9.20 -0.05
C TYR A 263 -14.73 8.49 1.13
N ALA A 264 -15.10 8.84 2.36
CA ALA A 264 -14.59 8.16 3.56
C ALA A 264 -15.02 6.68 3.60
N MET A 265 -16.28 6.40 3.26
CA MET A 265 -16.76 5.01 3.13
C MET A 265 -16.02 4.27 2.02
N ASN A 266 -15.80 4.93 0.88
CA ASN A 266 -15.06 4.34 -0.23
C ASN A 266 -13.60 4.07 0.11
N ALA A 267 -12.93 4.99 0.80
CA ALA A 267 -11.57 4.80 1.29
C ALA A 267 -11.44 3.57 2.20
N PHE A 268 -12.43 3.36 3.08
CA PHE A 268 -12.49 2.17 3.92
C PHE A 268 -12.70 0.90 3.09
N ALA A 269 -13.51 0.96 2.03
CA ALA A 269 -13.72 -0.16 1.10
C ALA A 269 -12.47 -0.44 0.25
N ASP A 270 -11.74 0.59 -0.14
CA ASP A 270 -10.53 0.47 -0.95
C ASP A 270 -9.37 -0.21 -0.20
N HIS A 271 -9.44 -0.34 1.12
CA HIS A 271 -8.57 -1.25 1.85
C HIS A 271 -8.64 -2.67 1.27
N PHE A 272 -9.84 -3.23 1.18
CA PHE A 272 -10.06 -4.57 0.61
C PHE A 272 -9.81 -4.64 -0.90
N LEU A 273 -9.98 -3.53 -1.62
CA LEU A 273 -9.62 -3.44 -3.04
C LEU A 273 -8.10 -3.56 -3.22
N THR A 274 -7.33 -2.85 -2.41
CA THR A 274 -5.86 -2.86 -2.52
C THR A 274 -5.28 -4.20 -2.13
N ASP A 275 -5.90 -4.93 -1.21
CA ASP A 275 -5.55 -6.31 -0.87
C ASP A 275 -5.63 -7.27 -2.07
N LEU A 276 -6.53 -7.03 -3.03
CA LEU A 276 -6.63 -7.84 -4.26
C LEU A 276 -5.40 -7.75 -5.16
N PHE A 277 -4.49 -6.81 -4.89
CA PHE A 277 -3.22 -6.64 -5.60
C PHE A 277 -2.01 -7.10 -4.79
N SER A 278 -2.18 -7.39 -3.50
CA SER A 278 -1.14 -7.98 -2.66
C SER A 278 -1.06 -9.47 -2.93
N ALA A 279 0.06 -9.96 -3.49
CA ALA A 279 0.22 -11.37 -3.84
C ALA A 279 -0.08 -12.32 -2.69
N GLY A 280 0.23 -11.93 -1.45
CA GLY A 280 -0.06 -12.70 -0.25
C GLY A 280 -1.55 -12.87 0.04
N HIS A 281 -2.39 -12.06 -0.55
CA HIS A 281 -3.84 -12.07 -0.34
C HIS A 281 -4.62 -12.73 -1.49
N VAL A 282 -4.04 -12.81 -2.69
CA VAL A 282 -4.77 -13.20 -3.92
C VAL A 282 -5.27 -14.64 -3.88
N ARG A 283 -4.42 -15.62 -3.51
CA ARG A 283 -4.74 -17.05 -3.64
C ARG A 283 -4.67 -17.85 -2.35
N VAL A 284 -4.38 -17.24 -1.22
CA VAL A 284 -4.34 -17.93 0.08
C VAL A 284 -5.76 -18.29 0.50
N PRO A 285 -6.10 -19.58 0.64
CA PRO A 285 -7.44 -20.01 1.01
C PRO A 285 -7.68 -19.86 2.52
N ARG A 286 -7.54 -18.61 3.02
CA ARG A 286 -7.50 -18.24 4.44
C ARG A 286 -8.63 -18.82 5.27
N LYS A 287 -9.88 -18.65 4.79
CA LYS A 287 -11.07 -19.16 5.48
C LYS A 287 -11.11 -20.67 5.48
N ALA A 288 -10.81 -21.31 4.34
CA ALA A 288 -10.80 -22.77 4.25
C ALA A 288 -9.74 -23.38 5.19
N ILE A 289 -8.56 -22.78 5.31
CA ILE A 289 -7.53 -23.22 6.26
C ILE A 289 -8.04 -23.10 7.69
N LYS A 290 -8.64 -21.98 8.07
CA LYS A 290 -9.21 -21.78 9.41
C LYS A 290 -10.30 -22.80 9.72
N ASP A 291 -11.20 -23.06 8.78
CA ASP A 291 -12.34 -23.95 8.98
C ASP A 291 -11.94 -25.44 9.03
N ASN A 292 -10.82 -25.82 8.42
CA ASN A 292 -10.36 -27.22 8.33
C ASN A 292 -9.22 -27.57 9.30
N VAL A 293 -8.66 -26.61 10.02
CA VAL A 293 -7.55 -26.84 10.94
C VAL A 293 -8.00 -26.62 12.38
N THR A 294 -7.66 -27.58 13.26
CA THR A 294 -7.96 -27.52 14.69
C THR A 294 -6.66 -27.51 15.51
N PRO A 295 -6.49 -26.52 16.44
CA PRO A 295 -7.36 -25.38 16.67
C PRO A 295 -7.31 -24.36 15.53
N ALA A 296 -8.35 -23.53 15.38
CA ALA A 296 -8.46 -22.54 14.29
C ALA A 296 -7.30 -21.52 14.25
N ASP A 297 -6.75 -21.17 15.42
CA ASP A 297 -5.59 -20.26 15.52
C ASP A 297 -4.34 -20.87 14.87
N LEU A 298 -4.20 -22.19 14.91
CA LEU A 298 -3.14 -22.90 14.19
C LEU A 298 -3.31 -22.73 12.67
N GLY A 299 -4.56 -22.76 12.18
CA GLY A 299 -4.89 -22.44 10.78
C GLY A 299 -4.43 -21.05 10.39
N SER A 300 -4.62 -20.07 11.28
CA SER A 300 -4.13 -18.71 11.07
C SER A 300 -2.61 -18.63 10.98
N LEU A 301 -1.90 -19.36 11.82
CA LEU A 301 -0.43 -19.41 11.76
C LEU A 301 0.11 -20.08 10.49
N ILE A 302 -0.47 -21.22 10.06
CA ILE A 302 0.03 -21.90 8.86
C ILE A 302 -0.32 -21.17 7.56
N SER A 303 -1.43 -20.45 7.51
CA SER A 303 -1.78 -19.63 6.34
C SER A 303 -0.79 -18.46 6.14
N ARG A 304 -0.21 -17.92 7.22
CA ARG A 304 0.81 -16.87 7.14
C ARG A 304 2.03 -17.32 6.33
N PHE A 305 2.45 -18.57 6.42
CA PHE A 305 3.60 -19.05 5.64
C PHE A 305 3.35 -18.96 4.12
N MET A 306 2.14 -19.29 3.66
CA MET A 306 1.78 -19.12 2.25
C MET A 306 1.71 -17.65 1.86
N HIS A 307 1.09 -16.82 2.72
CA HIS A 307 1.03 -15.39 2.53
C HIS A 307 2.44 -14.79 2.36
N ASP A 308 3.37 -15.17 3.23
CA ASP A 308 4.73 -14.65 3.20
C ASP A 308 5.52 -15.15 1.97
N GLU A 309 5.30 -16.41 1.52
CA GLU A 309 5.87 -16.93 0.26
C GLU A 309 5.37 -16.13 -0.95
N ASP A 310 4.05 -15.97 -1.06
CA ASP A 310 3.41 -15.27 -2.18
C ASP A 310 3.79 -13.78 -2.19
N SER A 311 3.82 -13.14 -1.03
CA SER A 311 4.27 -11.75 -0.90
C SER A 311 5.72 -11.55 -1.32
N LYS A 312 6.61 -12.46 -0.90
CA LYS A 312 8.06 -12.38 -1.15
C LYS A 312 8.44 -12.62 -2.60
N TYR A 313 7.87 -13.65 -3.22
CA TYR A 313 8.28 -14.08 -4.57
C TYR A 313 7.36 -13.52 -5.66
N GLY A 314 6.23 -12.96 -5.28
CA GLY A 314 5.25 -12.37 -6.17
C GLY A 314 4.51 -13.39 -7.04
N LEU A 315 3.36 -12.99 -7.52
CA LEU A 315 2.55 -13.77 -8.45
C LEU A 315 2.41 -13.05 -9.79
N VAL A 316 2.41 -13.81 -10.86
CA VAL A 316 1.96 -13.29 -12.16
C VAL A 316 0.43 -13.19 -12.08
N LEU A 317 -0.06 -12.01 -12.34
CA LEU A 317 -1.47 -11.64 -12.30
C LEU A 317 -1.92 -11.25 -13.71
N ARG A 318 -3.20 -11.44 -13.98
CA ARG A 318 -3.86 -11.02 -15.21
C ARG A 318 -5.19 -10.38 -14.85
N ASN A 319 -5.58 -9.32 -15.56
CA ASN A 319 -6.89 -8.68 -15.36
C ASN A 319 -7.83 -8.87 -16.57
N ALA A 320 -9.06 -8.41 -16.41
CA ALA A 320 -10.08 -8.48 -17.47
C ALA A 320 -9.78 -7.53 -18.65
N GLN A 321 -8.85 -6.60 -18.52
CA GLN A 321 -8.41 -5.71 -19.59
C GLN A 321 -7.34 -6.36 -20.49
N GLY A 322 -6.79 -7.50 -20.08
CA GLY A 322 -5.74 -8.23 -20.78
C GLY A 322 -4.32 -7.88 -20.34
N ASP A 323 -4.17 -6.99 -19.35
CA ASP A 323 -2.86 -6.71 -18.77
C ASP A 323 -2.35 -7.92 -17.99
N THR A 324 -1.05 -8.14 -18.06
CA THR A 324 -0.35 -9.17 -17.29
C THR A 324 0.87 -8.55 -16.64
N TRP A 325 0.98 -8.75 -15.32
CA TRP A 325 2.11 -8.20 -14.55
C TRP A 325 2.50 -9.16 -13.43
N ARG A 326 3.66 -8.92 -12.81
CA ARG A 326 4.00 -9.55 -11.54
C ARG A 326 3.70 -8.57 -10.41
N GLY A 327 2.84 -9.00 -9.47
CA GLY A 327 2.58 -8.28 -8.22
C GLY A 327 3.26 -8.97 -7.07
N TYR A 328 3.78 -8.18 -6.14
CA TYR A 328 4.32 -8.64 -4.87
C TYR A 328 3.32 -8.33 -3.75
N GLY A 329 3.58 -8.82 -2.55
CA GLY A 329 2.63 -8.62 -1.45
C GLY A 329 3.13 -7.59 -0.45
N ASP A 330 2.58 -7.67 0.73
CA ASP A 330 2.84 -6.78 1.84
C ASP A 330 4.33 -6.55 2.08
N LYS A 331 4.68 -5.31 2.39
CA LYS A 331 6.05 -4.83 2.57
C LYS A 331 6.86 -4.73 1.28
N ARG A 332 6.26 -4.96 0.10
CA ARG A 332 6.94 -4.94 -1.21
C ARG A 332 6.46 -3.85 -2.14
N TYR A 333 5.32 -3.23 -1.86
CA TYR A 333 4.72 -2.21 -2.71
C TYR A 333 5.70 -1.13 -3.15
N PHE A 334 6.60 -0.72 -2.28
CA PHE A 334 7.59 0.32 -2.60
C PHE A 334 8.92 -0.21 -3.11
N ASP A 335 9.13 -1.51 -3.11
CA ASP A 335 10.31 -2.09 -3.68
C ASP A 335 10.37 -1.79 -5.19
N THR A 336 11.57 -1.70 -5.73
CA THR A 336 11.76 -1.35 -7.15
C THR A 336 11.16 -2.38 -8.09
N ILE A 337 10.98 -3.61 -7.64
CA ILE A 337 10.40 -4.71 -8.41
C ILE A 337 8.87 -4.64 -8.54
N ASP A 338 8.17 -3.82 -7.72
CA ASP A 338 6.69 -3.78 -7.69
C ASP A 338 6.08 -2.61 -8.47
N VAL A 339 6.84 -1.94 -9.33
CA VAL A 339 6.39 -0.75 -10.10
C VAL A 339 5.17 -1.05 -10.97
N ALA A 340 5.14 -2.22 -11.62
CA ALA A 340 4.03 -2.60 -12.48
C ALA A 340 2.73 -2.78 -11.68
N ASN A 341 2.81 -3.42 -10.51
CA ASN A 341 1.69 -3.60 -9.61
C ASN A 341 1.16 -2.27 -9.07
N ARG A 342 2.07 -1.37 -8.64
CA ARG A 342 1.70 -0.01 -8.21
C ARG A 342 0.86 0.74 -9.23
N LYS A 343 1.18 0.59 -10.52
CA LYS A 343 0.41 1.22 -11.59
C LYS A 343 -1.01 0.69 -11.65
N GLN A 344 -1.19 -0.63 -11.54
CA GLN A 344 -2.51 -1.26 -11.55
C GLN A 344 -3.33 -0.84 -10.32
N ILE A 345 -2.72 -0.84 -9.14
CA ILE A 345 -3.38 -0.41 -7.90
C ILE A 345 -3.86 1.05 -8.02
N ALA A 346 -2.97 1.95 -8.46
CA ALA A 346 -3.31 3.37 -8.62
C ALA A 346 -4.48 3.57 -9.60
N GLU A 347 -4.51 2.81 -10.70
CA GLU A 347 -5.62 2.85 -11.65
C GLU A 347 -6.93 2.34 -11.03
N ALA A 348 -6.88 1.22 -10.28
CA ALA A 348 -8.06 0.64 -9.66
C ALA A 348 -8.69 1.58 -8.62
N VAL A 349 -7.89 2.13 -7.71
CA VAL A 349 -8.36 3.04 -6.66
C VAL A 349 -8.87 4.35 -7.26
N GLN A 350 -8.22 4.86 -8.33
CA GLN A 350 -8.73 6.02 -9.04
C GLN A 350 -10.11 5.77 -9.66
N LYS A 351 -10.32 4.60 -10.31
CA LYS A 351 -11.63 4.23 -10.86
C LYS A 351 -12.69 4.12 -9.76
N SER A 352 -12.34 3.54 -8.61
CA SER A 352 -13.21 3.45 -7.44
C SER A 352 -13.65 4.84 -6.96
N ALA A 353 -12.72 5.77 -6.79
CA ALA A 353 -13.03 7.14 -6.39
C ALA A 353 -13.81 7.92 -7.45
N ASP A 354 -13.49 7.73 -8.73
CA ASP A 354 -14.20 8.37 -9.84
C ASP A 354 -15.68 7.95 -9.91
N GLU A 355 -16.00 6.69 -9.60
CA GLU A 355 -17.39 6.18 -9.57
C GLU A 355 -18.19 6.81 -8.43
N VAL A 356 -17.58 7.10 -7.28
CA VAL A 356 -18.23 7.87 -6.19
C VAL A 356 -18.60 9.27 -6.68
N PHE A 357 -17.67 9.97 -7.33
CA PHE A 357 -17.99 11.28 -7.91
C PHE A 357 -19.05 11.19 -9.02
N GLN A 358 -18.97 10.19 -9.87
CA GLN A 358 -19.94 9.99 -10.95
C GLN A 358 -21.35 9.77 -10.39
N ALA A 359 -21.51 8.94 -9.36
CA ALA A 359 -22.80 8.74 -8.68
C ALA A 359 -23.35 10.06 -8.13
N PHE A 360 -22.51 10.86 -7.47
CA PHE A 360 -22.88 12.19 -6.99
C PHE A 360 -23.25 13.14 -8.14
N ASN A 361 -22.43 13.21 -9.18
CA ASN A 361 -22.58 14.19 -10.25
C ASN A 361 -23.73 13.87 -11.20
N THR A 362 -23.87 12.60 -11.61
CA THR A 362 -24.85 12.19 -12.64
C THR A 362 -26.10 11.54 -12.06
N GLY A 363 -26.04 10.97 -10.86
CA GLY A 363 -27.10 10.16 -10.29
C GLY A 363 -27.18 8.74 -10.88
N THR A 364 -26.12 8.27 -11.54
CA THR A 364 -26.05 6.92 -12.12
C THR A 364 -25.29 6.00 -11.17
N LEU A 365 -25.88 4.84 -10.85
CA LEU A 365 -25.24 3.79 -10.07
C LEU A 365 -24.81 2.65 -11.02
N PRO A 366 -23.52 2.34 -11.09
CA PRO A 366 -23.07 1.13 -11.75
C PRO A 366 -23.50 -0.11 -10.95
N THR A 367 -23.62 -1.26 -11.62
CA THR A 367 -23.84 -2.54 -10.96
C THR A 367 -22.49 -3.16 -10.55
N PRO A 368 -22.45 -4.02 -9.52
CA PRO A 368 -21.18 -4.59 -9.04
C PRO A 368 -20.30 -5.27 -10.09
N ASP A 369 -20.91 -5.93 -11.07
CA ASP A 369 -20.22 -6.56 -12.20
C ASP A 369 -19.63 -5.56 -13.21
N SER A 370 -20.03 -4.28 -13.12
CA SER A 370 -19.54 -3.20 -13.99
C SER A 370 -18.55 -2.25 -13.31
N TYR A 371 -18.22 -2.46 -12.04
CA TYR A 371 -17.27 -1.60 -11.33
C TYR A 371 -15.92 -1.55 -12.03
N GLY A 372 -15.47 -0.35 -12.37
CA GLY A 372 -14.26 -0.12 -13.13
C GLY A 372 -13.00 -0.63 -12.43
N ALA A 373 -12.95 -0.49 -11.11
CA ALA A 373 -11.84 -1.00 -10.31
C ALA A 373 -11.68 -2.53 -10.43
N LEU A 374 -12.78 -3.29 -10.50
CA LEU A 374 -12.74 -4.75 -10.62
C LEU A 374 -12.28 -5.24 -12.00
N ARG A 375 -12.34 -4.39 -13.01
CA ARG A 375 -11.77 -4.72 -14.33
C ARG A 375 -10.25 -4.60 -14.35
N VAL A 376 -9.69 -3.82 -13.44
CA VAL A 376 -8.24 -3.65 -13.24
C VAL A 376 -7.69 -4.70 -12.28
N ALA A 377 -8.48 -5.10 -11.28
CA ALA A 377 -8.11 -6.12 -10.30
C ALA A 377 -7.79 -7.46 -10.98
N ALA A 378 -6.98 -8.28 -10.31
CA ALA A 378 -6.60 -9.59 -10.82
C ALA A 378 -7.81 -10.51 -11.01
N ASP A 379 -7.79 -11.31 -12.06
CA ASP A 379 -8.67 -12.45 -12.26
C ASP A 379 -8.32 -13.53 -11.22
N LEU A 380 -8.98 -13.46 -10.07
CA LEU A 380 -8.73 -14.34 -8.93
C LEU A 380 -8.89 -15.80 -9.30
N GLN A 381 -9.93 -16.13 -10.07
CA GLN A 381 -10.20 -17.52 -10.46
C GLN A 381 -9.05 -18.07 -11.31
N ALA A 382 -8.56 -17.30 -12.29
CA ALA A 382 -7.46 -17.73 -13.12
C ALA A 382 -6.18 -17.98 -12.31
N VAL A 383 -5.91 -17.18 -11.28
CA VAL A 383 -4.73 -17.37 -10.41
C VAL A 383 -4.90 -18.59 -9.49
N VAL A 384 -6.07 -18.75 -8.88
CA VAL A 384 -6.37 -19.89 -7.97
C VAL A 384 -6.38 -21.23 -8.72
N GLU A 385 -6.84 -21.23 -9.99
CA GLU A 385 -6.90 -22.43 -10.83
C GLU A 385 -5.60 -22.70 -11.62
N ASP A 386 -4.52 -21.95 -11.33
CA ASP A 386 -3.23 -22.07 -12.02
C ASP A 386 -3.30 -21.85 -13.54
N GLN A 387 -4.26 -21.05 -14.01
CA GLN A 387 -4.43 -20.72 -15.44
C GLN A 387 -3.48 -19.61 -15.90
N VAL A 388 -2.81 -18.92 -14.97
CA VAL A 388 -1.82 -17.88 -15.28
C VAL A 388 -0.43 -18.49 -15.20
N PRO A 389 0.29 -18.63 -16.32
CA PRO A 389 1.60 -19.26 -16.34
C PRO A 389 2.65 -18.39 -15.61
N GLY A 390 3.67 -19.03 -15.08
CA GLY A 390 4.79 -18.35 -14.42
C GLY A 390 4.67 -18.22 -12.91
N ASN A 391 3.62 -18.79 -12.31
CA ASN A 391 3.47 -18.90 -10.86
C ASN A 391 4.13 -20.19 -10.33
N PHE A 392 4.68 -20.10 -9.13
CA PHE A 392 5.18 -21.28 -8.41
C PHE A 392 4.04 -22.02 -7.72
N ALA A 393 4.31 -23.25 -7.27
CA ALA A 393 3.30 -24.11 -6.64
C ALA A 393 2.77 -23.50 -5.34
N PRO A 394 1.45 -23.38 -5.15
CA PRO A 394 0.88 -22.86 -3.92
C PRO A 394 1.13 -23.80 -2.75
N LEU A 395 1.39 -23.25 -1.55
CA LEU A 395 1.53 -24.07 -0.35
C LEU A 395 0.21 -24.76 0.02
N PHE A 396 -0.91 -24.07 -0.14
CA PHE A 396 -2.26 -24.58 0.04
C PHE A 396 -3.13 -24.21 -1.14
N ALA A 397 -4.04 -25.09 -1.52
CA ALA A 397 -5.01 -24.81 -2.57
C ALA A 397 -6.32 -25.58 -2.33
N MET A 398 -7.44 -24.98 -2.72
CA MET A 398 -8.70 -25.70 -2.85
C MET A 398 -8.74 -26.46 -4.18
N ARG A 399 -8.92 -27.78 -4.13
CA ARG A 399 -9.07 -28.62 -5.33
C ARG A 399 -10.23 -29.58 -5.12
N ASN A 400 -11.23 -29.50 -5.99
CA ASN A 400 -12.42 -30.37 -5.90
C ASN A 400 -13.08 -30.38 -4.50
N GLY A 401 -13.19 -29.20 -3.89
CA GLY A 401 -13.79 -29.03 -2.55
C GLY A 401 -12.92 -29.51 -1.38
N LYS A 402 -11.68 -29.94 -1.64
CA LYS A 402 -10.71 -30.33 -0.60
C LYS A 402 -9.61 -29.30 -0.45
N LEU A 403 -9.18 -29.09 0.79
CA LEU A 403 -8.00 -28.28 1.09
C LEU A 403 -6.74 -29.13 0.94
N MET A 404 -5.99 -28.90 -0.11
CA MET A 404 -4.75 -29.56 -0.44
C MET A 404 -3.55 -28.80 0.11
N ARG A 405 -2.46 -29.49 0.38
CA ARG A 405 -1.17 -28.92 0.75
C ARG A 405 -0.08 -29.40 -0.22
N ARG A 406 0.86 -28.52 -0.59
CA ARG A 406 2.07 -28.89 -1.35
C ARG A 406 2.79 -30.05 -0.66
N ALA A 407 3.17 -31.09 -1.40
CA ALA A 407 3.72 -32.32 -0.84
C ALA A 407 5.07 -32.04 -0.14
N ASP A 408 6.03 -31.47 -0.85
CA ASP A 408 7.26 -30.94 -0.25
C ASP A 408 7.07 -29.45 0.06
N VAL A 409 6.83 -29.12 1.34
CA VAL A 409 6.59 -27.74 1.78
C VAL A 409 7.76 -26.80 1.45
N SER A 410 8.98 -27.31 1.37
CA SER A 410 10.19 -26.50 1.11
C SER A 410 10.46 -26.26 -0.37
N ASN A 411 9.78 -26.99 -1.26
CA ASN A 411 10.01 -26.88 -2.69
C ASN A 411 8.90 -26.11 -3.40
N LEU A 412 9.13 -24.83 -3.67
CA LEU A 412 8.18 -23.95 -4.36
C LEU A 412 7.86 -24.42 -5.79
N ASN A 413 8.67 -25.32 -6.35
CA ASN A 413 8.47 -25.86 -7.69
C ASN A 413 7.75 -27.23 -7.69
N ASP A 414 7.40 -27.77 -6.51
CA ASP A 414 6.70 -29.04 -6.38
C ASP A 414 5.20 -28.87 -6.64
N GLN A 415 4.74 -29.27 -7.81
CA GLN A 415 3.32 -29.23 -8.18
C GLN A 415 2.49 -30.36 -7.52
N ALA A 416 3.12 -31.33 -6.85
CA ALA A 416 2.42 -32.38 -6.17
C ALA A 416 1.70 -31.86 -4.92
N GLN A 417 0.43 -32.23 -4.77
CA GLN A 417 -0.41 -31.81 -3.65
C GLN A 417 -1.00 -33.04 -2.96
N ILE A 418 -1.14 -32.97 -1.64
CA ILE A 418 -1.68 -34.04 -0.79
C ILE A 418 -2.88 -33.54 0.01
N ASP A 419 -3.85 -34.44 0.28
CA ASP A 419 -5.03 -34.15 1.11
C ASP A 419 -4.97 -34.81 2.50
N ASN A 420 -4.00 -35.70 2.74
CA ASN A 420 -3.81 -36.44 3.98
C ASN A 420 -2.80 -35.78 4.93
N TRP A 421 -2.89 -34.46 5.09
CA TRP A 421 -2.01 -33.70 5.97
C TRP A 421 -2.73 -33.26 7.26
N TRP A 422 -1.96 -32.94 8.29
CA TRP A 422 -2.46 -32.49 9.58
C TRP A 422 -1.84 -31.16 10.01
N GLY A 423 -2.64 -30.30 10.62
CA GLY A 423 -2.25 -28.93 10.98
C GLY A 423 -0.98 -28.86 11.83
N TRP A 424 -0.90 -29.64 12.91
CA TRP A 424 0.27 -29.64 13.79
C TRP A 424 1.54 -30.13 13.10
N SER A 425 1.48 -31.23 12.37
CA SER A 425 2.64 -31.71 11.62
C SER A 425 3.08 -30.70 10.56
N THR A 426 2.13 -30.07 9.88
CA THR A 426 2.40 -29.03 8.90
C THR A 426 3.06 -27.81 9.56
N TYR A 427 2.55 -27.33 10.70
CA TYR A 427 3.19 -26.24 11.43
C TYR A 427 4.62 -26.57 11.85
N LEU A 428 4.87 -27.79 12.35
CA LEU A 428 6.22 -28.22 12.72
C LEU A 428 7.19 -28.28 11.54
N LEU A 429 6.68 -28.63 10.35
CA LEU A 429 7.48 -28.56 9.11
C LEU A 429 7.77 -27.11 8.73
N LEU A 430 6.78 -26.23 8.79
CA LEU A 430 6.89 -24.85 8.31
C LEU A 430 7.69 -23.94 9.23
N LYS A 431 7.57 -24.09 10.56
CA LYS A 431 8.20 -23.15 11.51
C LYS A 431 9.72 -23.00 11.37
N ASN A 432 10.39 -23.98 10.78
CA ASN A 432 11.86 -24.00 10.61
C ASN A 432 12.26 -24.32 9.16
N TYR A 433 11.32 -24.28 8.19
CA TYR A 433 11.64 -24.60 6.82
C TYR A 433 12.40 -23.45 6.14
N THR A 434 13.21 -23.79 5.17
CA THR A 434 13.84 -22.84 4.28
C THR A 434 13.37 -23.16 2.87
N PRO A 435 12.40 -22.41 2.33
CA PRO A 435 11.89 -22.67 0.99
C PRO A 435 12.99 -22.37 -0.04
N ASN A 436 13.06 -23.21 -1.07
CA ASN A 436 13.91 -22.93 -2.22
C ASN A 436 13.35 -21.72 -3.01
N LYS A 437 14.10 -21.26 -4.00
CA LYS A 437 13.65 -20.18 -4.87
C LYS A 437 12.75 -20.73 -5.98
N PRO A 438 11.71 -19.97 -6.40
CA PRO A 438 10.90 -20.35 -7.54
C PRO A 438 11.70 -20.48 -8.83
N SER A 439 11.22 -21.30 -9.76
CA SER A 439 11.70 -21.31 -11.14
C SER A 439 11.60 -19.90 -11.73
N GLY A 440 12.66 -19.44 -12.40
CA GLY A 440 12.70 -18.08 -12.96
C GLY A 440 13.10 -16.98 -11.99
N TYR A 441 13.38 -17.29 -10.72
CA TYR A 441 13.92 -16.31 -9.79
C TYR A 441 15.28 -15.80 -10.27
N LEU A 442 15.44 -14.48 -10.31
CA LEU A 442 16.67 -13.81 -10.69
C LEU A 442 17.39 -13.29 -9.45
N GLU A 443 18.69 -13.58 -9.37
CA GLU A 443 19.54 -13.01 -8.33
C GLU A 443 19.89 -11.58 -8.67
N ALA A 444 20.00 -10.74 -7.63
CA ALA A 444 20.53 -9.41 -7.81
C ALA A 444 21.98 -9.47 -8.33
N PRO A 445 22.41 -8.50 -9.14
CA PRO A 445 23.81 -8.39 -9.55
C PRO A 445 24.75 -8.38 -8.34
N ALA A 446 25.89 -9.07 -8.43
CA ALA A 446 26.88 -9.10 -7.37
C ALA A 446 27.78 -7.85 -7.33
N ALA A 447 27.84 -7.10 -8.42
CA ALA A 447 28.69 -5.92 -8.57
C ALA A 447 27.87 -4.67 -8.92
N ALA A 448 28.33 -3.52 -8.44
CA ALA A 448 27.79 -2.22 -8.83
C ALA A 448 28.28 -1.80 -10.22
N PRO A 449 27.55 -0.93 -10.93
CA PRO A 449 28.11 -0.18 -12.05
C PRO A 449 29.32 0.63 -11.61
N SER A 450 30.33 0.78 -12.46
CA SER A 450 31.45 1.68 -12.21
C SER A 450 31.35 2.91 -13.10
N ILE A 451 31.66 4.08 -12.53
CA ILE A 451 31.75 5.33 -13.26
C ILE A 451 33.19 5.52 -13.67
N HIS A 452 33.46 5.67 -14.95
CA HIS A 452 34.81 5.89 -15.46
C HIS A 452 35.20 7.37 -15.28
N ALA A 453 36.34 7.62 -14.65
CA ALA A 453 36.89 8.97 -14.53
C ALA A 453 37.14 9.63 -15.90
N ASP A 454 37.56 8.82 -16.88
CA ASP A 454 37.76 9.23 -18.27
C ASP A 454 36.43 9.32 -19.06
N GLY A 455 35.36 8.83 -18.48
CA GLY A 455 34.03 8.83 -19.09
C GLY A 455 33.26 10.14 -18.96
N TRP A 456 33.81 11.12 -18.28
CA TRP A 456 33.22 12.45 -18.24
C TRP A 456 33.48 13.18 -19.56
N GLN A 457 32.51 13.19 -20.44
CA GLN A 457 32.67 13.82 -21.75
C GLN A 457 32.44 15.32 -21.68
N THR A 458 33.44 16.09 -22.14
CA THR A 458 33.55 17.54 -21.98
C THR A 458 32.78 18.38 -23.00
N GLN A 459 31.89 17.82 -23.82
CA GLN A 459 31.41 18.52 -25.01
C GLN A 459 29.89 18.67 -25.18
N VAL A 460 29.13 18.42 -24.14
CA VAL A 460 27.69 18.64 -24.23
C VAL A 460 27.33 19.90 -23.48
N PRO A 461 26.51 20.80 -24.05
CA PRO A 461 25.94 21.88 -23.28
C PRO A 461 25.29 21.26 -22.03
N SER A 462 25.59 21.79 -20.85
CA SER A 462 25.05 21.28 -19.59
C SER A 462 23.57 20.98 -19.75
N PRO A 463 23.12 19.73 -19.55
CA PRO A 463 21.71 19.50 -19.42
C PRO A 463 21.21 20.43 -18.32
N PRO A 464 20.09 21.13 -18.49
CA PRO A 464 19.64 22.17 -17.54
C PRO A 464 19.35 21.64 -16.13
N ASN A 465 19.48 20.33 -15.91
CA ASN A 465 19.11 19.63 -14.68
C ASN A 465 20.29 19.09 -13.86
N TRP A 466 21.53 19.13 -14.39
CA TRP A 466 22.72 18.80 -13.60
C TRP A 466 23.14 20.04 -12.80
N LEU A 467 22.72 20.10 -11.53
CA LEU A 467 23.10 21.23 -10.66
C LEU A 467 24.44 20.96 -9.97
N PRO A 468 25.35 21.95 -9.90
CA PRO A 468 26.57 21.83 -9.12
C PRO A 468 26.29 21.45 -7.67
N GLY A 469 27.08 20.53 -7.12
CA GLY A 469 26.91 20.00 -5.75
C GLY A 469 25.93 18.82 -5.63
N HIS A 470 25.33 18.38 -6.72
CA HIS A 470 24.57 17.13 -6.74
C HIS A 470 25.53 15.94 -6.90
N ALA A 471 25.26 14.90 -6.13
CA ALA A 471 25.96 13.63 -6.27
C ALA A 471 24.97 12.54 -6.74
N VAL A 472 25.46 11.64 -7.61
CA VAL A 472 24.67 10.58 -8.23
C VAL A 472 25.37 9.23 -8.06
N ARG A 473 24.58 8.18 -7.92
CA ARG A 473 25.05 6.78 -7.92
C ARG A 473 24.15 5.91 -8.79
N TYR A 474 24.64 4.74 -9.16
CA TYR A 474 23.95 3.85 -10.08
C TYR A 474 23.91 2.43 -9.56
N ALA A 475 22.84 1.71 -9.91
CA ALA A 475 22.68 0.29 -9.63
C ALA A 475 21.89 -0.39 -10.76
N VAL A 476 21.90 -1.72 -10.77
CA VAL A 476 21.29 -2.53 -11.84
C VAL A 476 20.44 -3.62 -11.24
N SER A 477 19.31 -3.95 -11.88
CA SER A 477 18.56 -5.20 -11.70
C SER A 477 18.66 -6.07 -12.95
N MET A 478 18.45 -7.39 -12.78
CA MET A 478 18.35 -8.37 -13.85
C MET A 478 16.90 -8.60 -14.22
N VAL A 479 16.57 -8.72 -15.50
CA VAL A 479 15.20 -8.85 -16.00
C VAL A 479 15.06 -10.01 -16.98
N ASN A 480 14.00 -10.79 -16.85
CA ASN A 480 13.60 -11.81 -17.82
C ASN A 480 12.07 -11.89 -17.85
N GLY A 481 11.48 -11.31 -18.90
CA GLY A 481 10.03 -11.19 -19.02
C GLY A 481 9.45 -10.40 -17.84
N LEU A 482 8.55 -11.02 -17.08
CA LEU A 482 7.94 -10.43 -15.87
C LEU A 482 8.75 -10.65 -14.60
N ASN A 483 9.87 -11.38 -14.66
CA ASN A 483 10.76 -11.56 -13.52
C ASN A 483 11.80 -10.45 -13.50
N GLU A 484 11.92 -9.80 -12.37
CA GLU A 484 12.98 -8.82 -12.11
C GLU A 484 13.65 -9.15 -10.77
N SER A 485 14.98 -9.03 -10.72
CA SER A 485 15.71 -9.16 -9.47
C SER A 485 15.60 -7.87 -8.65
N TYR A 486 15.91 -7.94 -7.37
CA TYR A 486 16.25 -6.72 -6.65
C TYR A 486 17.43 -6.01 -7.29
N ILE A 487 17.52 -4.71 -7.05
CA ILE A 487 18.68 -3.90 -7.42
C ILE A 487 19.91 -4.45 -6.71
N GLY A 488 21.00 -4.60 -7.45
CA GLY A 488 22.31 -4.95 -6.90
C GLY A 488 22.95 -3.80 -6.12
N PRO A 489 24.23 -3.93 -5.77
CA PRO A 489 24.93 -2.89 -5.04
C PRO A 489 24.93 -1.57 -5.82
N TRP A 490 24.85 -0.47 -5.08
CA TRP A 490 25.04 0.86 -5.63
C TRP A 490 26.53 1.18 -5.81
N SER A 491 26.86 1.91 -6.87
CA SER A 491 28.18 2.53 -6.99
C SER A 491 28.39 3.56 -5.87
N ASP A 492 29.64 3.97 -5.66
CA ASP A 492 29.91 5.17 -4.90
C ASP A 492 29.24 6.39 -5.52
N TYR A 493 28.99 7.42 -4.72
CA TYR A 493 28.48 8.69 -5.23
C TYR A 493 29.55 9.40 -6.03
N ALA A 494 29.23 9.77 -7.27
CA ALA A 494 30.01 10.69 -8.06
C ALA A 494 29.46 12.11 -7.95
N GLU A 495 30.29 13.05 -7.57
CA GLU A 495 29.93 14.47 -7.54
C GLU A 495 29.80 14.99 -8.97
N LEU A 496 28.67 15.62 -9.26
CA LEU A 496 28.39 16.16 -10.58
C LEU A 496 28.95 17.56 -10.71
N ASN A 497 29.49 17.85 -11.87
CA ASN A 497 29.74 19.22 -12.29
C ASN A 497 29.03 19.49 -13.62
N ASP A 498 28.85 20.76 -13.93
CA ASP A 498 28.02 21.28 -15.02
C ASP A 498 28.50 20.93 -16.45
N ARG A 499 29.59 20.13 -16.58
CA ARG A 499 30.23 19.88 -17.89
C ARG A 499 30.38 18.42 -18.28
N PHE A 500 29.92 17.48 -17.44
CA PHE A 500 30.24 16.07 -17.63
C PHE A 500 28.99 15.16 -17.63
N GLN A 501 29.01 14.19 -18.55
CA GLN A 501 28.07 13.10 -18.56
C GLN A 501 28.75 11.82 -18.03
N PRO A 502 28.16 11.16 -17.02
CA PRO A 502 28.71 9.90 -16.52
C PRO A 502 28.71 8.82 -17.60
N THR A 503 29.85 8.19 -17.83
CA THR A 503 29.97 6.97 -18.59
C THR A 503 30.15 5.79 -17.64
N LEU A 504 29.27 4.82 -17.74
CA LEU A 504 29.19 3.68 -16.83
C LEU A 504 29.69 2.41 -17.51
N THR A 505 30.48 1.60 -16.78
CA THR A 505 30.56 0.17 -17.06
C THR A 505 29.47 -0.53 -16.27
N VAL A 506 28.62 -1.26 -16.98
CA VAL A 506 27.42 -1.89 -16.41
C VAL A 506 27.67 -3.39 -16.23
N PRO A 507 27.46 -3.96 -15.02
CA PRO A 507 27.60 -5.40 -14.77
C PRO A 507 26.72 -6.22 -15.73
N VAL A 508 27.23 -7.33 -16.23
CA VAL A 508 26.49 -8.30 -17.06
C VAL A 508 26.05 -9.49 -16.22
N ASP A 509 24.98 -10.16 -16.65
CA ASP A 509 24.54 -11.41 -16.04
C ASP A 509 25.37 -12.59 -16.53
N ASN A 510 26.28 -13.08 -15.69
CA ASN A 510 27.09 -14.26 -16.00
C ASN A 510 26.30 -15.58 -15.89
N SER A 511 25.11 -15.57 -15.30
CA SER A 511 24.27 -16.77 -15.20
C SER A 511 23.55 -17.11 -16.51
N GLY A 512 23.42 -16.14 -17.42
CA GLY A 512 22.69 -16.25 -18.66
C GLY A 512 21.17 -16.34 -18.51
N LYS A 513 20.65 -16.06 -17.29
CA LYS A 513 19.21 -16.14 -17.01
C LYS A 513 18.44 -14.88 -17.38
N SER A 514 19.09 -13.72 -17.39
CA SER A 514 18.45 -12.47 -17.77
C SER A 514 18.48 -12.21 -19.27
N THR A 515 17.44 -11.60 -19.80
CA THR A 515 17.33 -11.14 -21.19
C THR A 515 17.61 -9.65 -21.33
N SER A 516 17.44 -8.91 -20.24
CA SER A 516 17.70 -7.47 -20.16
C SER A 516 18.06 -7.07 -18.73
N ARG A 517 18.40 -5.81 -18.55
CA ARG A 517 18.71 -5.23 -17.24
C ARG A 517 18.12 -3.84 -17.14
N HIS A 518 17.66 -3.47 -15.96
CA HIS A 518 17.24 -2.12 -15.67
C HIS A 518 18.38 -1.39 -14.96
N LEU A 519 18.70 -0.19 -15.46
CA LEU A 519 19.70 0.70 -14.85
C LEU A 519 18.97 1.78 -14.05
N PHE A 520 19.34 1.89 -12.80
CA PHE A 520 18.79 2.87 -11.87
C PHE A 520 19.82 3.94 -11.55
N ARG A 521 19.34 5.16 -11.40
CA ARG A 521 20.06 6.32 -10.89
C ARG A 521 19.45 6.77 -9.57
N GLN A 522 20.29 7.24 -8.66
CA GLN A 522 19.82 7.87 -7.43
C GLN A 522 20.66 9.10 -7.13
N PHE A 523 20.01 10.26 -7.01
CA PHE A 523 20.63 11.45 -6.45
C PHE A 523 20.75 11.32 -4.93
N ARG A 524 21.78 11.93 -4.33
CA ARG A 524 21.96 11.92 -2.87
C ARG A 524 20.71 12.48 -2.18
N GLY A 525 20.11 11.67 -1.31
CA GLY A 525 18.87 11.99 -0.61
C GLY A 525 17.58 11.82 -1.41
N GLY A 526 17.65 11.43 -2.70
CA GLY A 526 16.51 11.12 -3.56
C GLY A 526 16.14 9.64 -3.57
N SER A 527 15.10 9.31 -4.33
CA SER A 527 14.66 7.93 -4.60
C SER A 527 15.35 7.37 -5.84
N PRO A 528 15.50 6.02 -5.95
CA PRO A 528 15.92 5.38 -7.20
C PRO A 528 14.99 5.71 -8.37
N GLU A 529 15.58 6.02 -9.52
CA GLU A 529 14.89 6.27 -10.78
C GLU A 529 15.35 5.26 -11.82
N LEU A 530 14.43 4.60 -12.50
CA LEU A 530 14.75 3.78 -13.69
C LEU A 530 15.08 4.71 -14.85
N ILE A 531 16.32 4.67 -15.33
CA ILE A 531 16.78 5.55 -16.41
C ILE A 531 16.99 4.84 -17.75
N ALA A 532 17.18 3.52 -17.74
CA ALA A 532 17.35 2.76 -18.98
C ALA A 532 16.99 1.28 -18.80
N ALA A 533 16.45 0.68 -19.85
CA ALA A 533 16.37 -0.75 -20.06
C ALA A 533 17.48 -1.17 -21.05
N LEU A 534 18.42 -2.00 -20.59
CA LEU A 534 19.61 -2.38 -21.33
C LEU A 534 19.50 -3.82 -21.82
N ALA A 535 19.88 -4.09 -23.07
CA ALA A 535 20.00 -5.47 -23.54
C ALA A 535 21.06 -6.25 -22.75
N ALA A 536 20.92 -7.58 -22.64
CA ALA A 536 21.76 -8.43 -21.81
C ALA A 536 23.28 -8.27 -22.04
N GLY A 537 23.70 -7.97 -23.27
CA GLY A 537 25.11 -7.81 -23.63
C GLY A 537 25.69 -6.39 -23.52
N THR A 538 24.87 -5.39 -23.12
CA THR A 538 25.33 -3.98 -23.06
C THR A 538 26.29 -3.80 -21.90
N THR A 539 27.54 -3.43 -22.16
CA THR A 539 28.57 -3.26 -21.11
C THR A 539 28.81 -1.81 -20.72
N THR A 540 28.34 -0.86 -21.53
CA THR A 540 28.55 0.58 -21.29
C THR A 540 27.27 1.35 -21.46
N TYR A 541 27.11 2.43 -20.69
CA TYR A 541 25.98 3.36 -20.80
C TYR A 541 26.44 4.79 -20.51
N ILE A 542 25.93 5.75 -21.24
CA ILE A 542 26.17 7.18 -21.01
C ILE A 542 24.86 7.77 -20.49
N ASP A 543 24.89 8.36 -19.27
CA ASP A 543 23.72 9.01 -18.71
C ASP A 543 23.59 10.43 -19.26
N HIS A 544 22.63 10.61 -20.16
CA HIS A 544 22.34 11.91 -20.78
C HIS A 544 21.41 12.78 -19.95
N HIS A 545 20.90 12.31 -18.84
CA HIS A 545 19.97 13.01 -17.95
C HIS A 545 18.86 13.76 -18.71
N GLN A 546 18.09 13.02 -19.49
CA GLN A 546 16.90 13.56 -20.18
C GLN A 546 15.69 13.59 -19.26
#